data_fb50fb8227bc3c6c8d3b6cd246a72dc1
#
_entry.id   fb50fb8227bc3c6c8d3b6cd246a72dc1
#
_cell.length_a   1.000
_cell.length_b   1.000
_cell.length_c   1.000
_cell.angle_alpha   90.00
_cell.angle_beta   90.00
_cell.angle_gamma   90.00
#
_symmetry.space_group_name_H-M   'P 1'
#
loop_
_entity.id
_entity.type
_entity.pdbx_description
1 polymer ?
#
loop_
_entity_poly.entity_id
_entity_poly.type
_entity_poly.pdbx_seq_one_letter_code
_entity_poly.pdbx_strand_id
1 'polypeptide(L)'
;MIASEGGHATLAATCDREDRIIQHLRQRFGHVSAERALSSPGLENIYQAIGAVDKVETALQNATQITESALRGECNVAVEALNTFCAFLGSFAGNVALTFDARGGVYIAGGISPRIADFMRKSQFRVRFEDKGRFRQYLKSIQVHVITNPAAAFIGLKSFFSAR
;
A
#
# COMPACT_ATOMS: atom_id res chain seq x y z
N MET A 1 -0.25 -23.29 -2.38
CA MET A 1 -0.57 -22.09 -1.56
C MET A 1 0.38 -22.08 -0.36
N ILE A 2 1.03 -20.96 -0.08
CA ILE A 2 1.90 -20.78 1.08
C ILE A 2 1.10 -20.01 2.12
N ALA A 3 0.86 -20.59 3.29
CA ALA A 3 0.27 -19.89 4.42
C ALA A 3 1.34 -18.94 4.98
N SER A 4 1.06 -17.65 5.02
CA SER A 4 2.01 -16.66 5.53
C SER A 4 1.28 -15.41 6.06
N GLU A 5 1.95 -14.71 6.94
CA GLU A 5 1.53 -13.44 7.54
C GLU A 5 2.48 -12.31 7.11
N GLY A 6 2.76 -12.24 5.82
CA GLY A 6 3.71 -11.27 5.25
C GLY A 6 3.38 -9.81 5.56
N GLY A 7 2.09 -9.48 5.78
CA GLY A 7 1.65 -8.15 6.21
C GLY A 7 2.26 -7.69 7.54
N HIS A 8 2.71 -8.61 8.39
CA HIS A 8 3.38 -8.31 9.65
C HIS A 8 4.89 -8.07 9.53
N ALA A 9 5.47 -8.19 8.32
CA ALA A 9 6.85 -7.80 8.09
C ALA A 9 7.06 -6.30 8.37
N THR A 10 8.24 -5.95 8.89
CA THR A 10 8.59 -4.56 9.19
C THR A 10 8.52 -3.68 7.95
N LEU A 11 7.81 -2.56 8.04
CA LEU A 11 7.80 -1.55 7.00
C LEU A 11 9.10 -0.75 7.02
N ALA A 12 9.74 -0.66 5.87
CA ALA A 12 10.97 0.14 5.71
C ALA A 12 10.65 1.46 4.99
N ALA A 13 11.26 2.55 5.49
CA ALA A 13 11.33 3.82 4.77
C ALA A 13 12.39 3.76 3.67
N THR A 14 12.26 4.64 2.69
CA THR A 14 13.24 4.81 1.61
C THR A 14 13.64 6.29 1.39
N CYS A 15 13.11 7.18 2.22
CA CYS A 15 13.50 8.59 2.26
C CYS A 15 13.20 9.19 3.65
N ASP A 16 13.82 10.33 3.95
CA ASP A 16 13.69 11.03 5.24
C ASP A 16 12.23 11.36 5.61
N ARG A 17 11.40 11.64 4.62
CA ARG A 17 9.97 11.91 4.85
C ARG A 17 9.25 10.68 5.39
N GLU A 18 9.48 9.55 4.78
CA GLU A 18 8.92 8.27 5.22
C GLU A 18 9.49 7.85 6.59
N ASP A 19 10.78 8.09 6.83
CA ASP A 19 11.39 7.82 8.14
C ASP A 19 10.67 8.58 9.26
N ARG A 20 10.38 9.87 9.07
CA ARG A 20 9.64 10.68 10.07
C ARG A 20 8.22 10.15 10.30
N ILE A 21 7.53 9.74 9.25
CA ILE A 21 6.19 9.14 9.36
C ILE A 21 6.26 7.82 10.13
N ILE A 22 7.18 6.93 9.76
CA ILE A 22 7.36 5.63 10.44
C ILE A 22 7.82 5.83 11.89
N GLN A 23 8.67 6.80 12.17
CA GLN A 23 9.09 7.14 13.54
C GLN A 23 7.89 7.56 14.40
N HIS A 24 7.00 8.39 13.86
CA HIS A 24 5.77 8.77 14.56
C HIS A 24 4.87 7.54 14.82
N LEU A 25 4.68 6.68 13.82
CA LEU A 25 3.90 5.45 13.97
C LEU A 25 4.52 4.49 15.00
N ARG A 26 5.86 4.44 15.08
CA ARG A 26 6.59 3.62 16.06
C ARG A 26 6.33 4.05 17.50
N GLN A 27 6.14 5.34 17.75
CA GLN A 27 5.78 5.84 19.09
C GLN A 27 4.44 5.26 19.56
N ARG A 28 3.50 5.03 18.62
CA ARG A 28 2.17 4.50 18.93
C ARG A 28 2.13 2.97 18.98
N PHE A 29 2.82 2.30 18.06
CA PHE A 29 2.67 0.86 17.84
C PHE A 29 3.87 0.02 18.29
N GLY A 30 5.01 0.63 18.63
CA GLY A 30 6.26 -0.07 18.83
C GLY A 30 6.80 -0.62 17.50
N HIS A 31 6.25 -1.75 17.06
CA HIS A 31 6.54 -2.33 15.75
C HIS A 31 5.59 -1.78 14.67
N VAL A 32 6.16 -1.26 13.59
CA VAL A 32 5.41 -0.78 12.42
C VAL A 32 5.51 -1.81 11.32
N SER A 33 4.47 -2.64 11.21
CA SER A 33 4.36 -3.62 10.13
C SER A 33 3.82 -2.98 8.85
N ALA A 34 3.96 -3.69 7.72
CA ALA A 34 3.35 -3.27 6.46
C ALA A 34 1.83 -3.06 6.60
N GLU A 35 1.12 -3.92 7.32
CA GLU A 35 -0.32 -3.81 7.55
C GLU A 35 -0.71 -2.53 8.31
N ARG A 36 0.17 -2.02 9.23
CA ARG A 36 -0.06 -0.76 9.95
C ARG A 36 -0.13 0.46 9.03
N ALA A 37 0.35 0.34 7.79
CA ALA A 37 0.30 1.37 6.76
C ALA A 37 -0.56 0.96 5.55
N LEU A 38 -0.65 -0.33 5.20
CA LEU A 38 -1.25 -0.84 3.97
C LEU A 38 -2.63 -1.48 4.19
N SER A 39 -3.44 -0.86 5.01
CA SER A 39 -4.83 -1.22 5.27
C SER A 39 -5.70 0.04 5.33
N SER A 40 -7.03 -0.09 5.49
CA SER A 40 -7.89 1.08 5.71
C SER A 40 -7.47 1.86 6.97
N PRO A 41 -7.31 1.22 8.14
CA PRO A 41 -6.71 1.89 9.29
C PRO A 41 -5.28 2.38 9.04
N GLY A 42 -4.54 1.72 8.16
CA GLY A 42 -3.17 2.12 7.77
C GLY A 42 -3.13 3.46 7.04
N LEU A 43 -4.06 3.72 6.13
CA LEU A 43 -4.18 5.02 5.48
C LEU A 43 -4.50 6.13 6.49
N GLU A 44 -5.38 5.84 7.46
CA GLU A 44 -5.68 6.77 8.56
C GLU A 44 -4.44 7.04 9.42
N ASN A 45 -3.67 6.00 9.73
CA ASN A 45 -2.42 6.12 10.48
C ASN A 45 -1.40 7.02 9.75
N ILE A 46 -1.24 6.84 8.43
CA ILE A 46 -0.35 7.69 7.61
C ILE A 46 -0.83 9.13 7.64
N TYR A 47 -2.13 9.37 7.42
CA TYR A 47 -2.73 10.70 7.42
C TYR A 47 -2.48 11.44 8.75
N GLN A 48 -2.76 10.78 9.87
CA GLN A 48 -2.52 11.33 11.21
C GLN A 48 -1.03 11.58 11.48
N ALA A 49 -0.16 10.66 11.05
CA ALA A 49 1.28 10.80 11.22
C ALA A 49 1.83 12.01 10.44
N ILE A 50 1.36 12.24 9.21
CA ILE A 50 1.73 13.41 8.40
C ILE A 50 1.30 14.69 9.13
N GLY A 51 0.05 14.77 9.57
CA GLY A 51 -0.45 15.93 10.31
C GLY A 51 0.38 16.23 11.56
N ALA A 52 0.71 15.20 12.33
CA ALA A 52 1.53 15.34 13.54
C ALA A 52 2.97 15.79 13.24
N VAL A 53 3.60 15.22 12.19
CA VAL A 53 4.97 15.59 11.77
C VAL A 53 5.02 17.04 11.29
N ASP A 54 3.99 17.50 10.59
CA ASP A 54 3.91 18.86 10.02
C ASP A 54 3.24 19.86 10.95
N LYS A 55 2.70 19.40 12.09
CA LYS A 55 1.94 20.22 13.05
C LYS A 55 0.71 20.88 12.39
N VAL A 56 0.03 20.12 11.53
CA VAL A 56 -1.21 20.53 10.85
C VAL A 56 -2.37 19.71 11.41
N GLU A 57 -3.52 20.37 11.60
CA GLU A 57 -4.72 19.70 12.05
C GLU A 57 -5.25 18.72 11.02
N THR A 58 -5.68 17.53 11.48
CA THR A 58 -6.23 16.46 10.66
C THR A 58 -7.71 16.27 11.00
N ALA A 59 -8.60 16.81 10.15
CA ALA A 59 -10.05 16.81 10.35
C ALA A 59 -10.76 15.54 9.85
N LEU A 60 -10.16 14.83 8.86
CA LEU A 60 -10.77 13.63 8.26
C LEU A 60 -10.61 12.42 9.19
N GLN A 61 -11.70 11.66 9.37
CA GLN A 61 -11.78 10.66 10.42
C GLN A 61 -11.59 9.21 9.96
N ASN A 62 -11.77 8.93 8.65
CA ASN A 62 -11.70 7.58 8.15
C ASN A 62 -11.09 7.49 6.74
N ALA A 63 -10.66 6.29 6.36
CA ALA A 63 -10.00 6.03 5.09
C ALA A 63 -10.84 6.43 3.87
N THR A 64 -12.16 6.35 3.94
CA THR A 64 -13.04 6.76 2.83
C THR A 64 -12.97 8.26 2.61
N GLN A 65 -13.12 9.07 3.66
CA GLN A 65 -13.03 10.53 3.59
C GLN A 65 -11.64 10.98 3.11
N ILE A 66 -10.57 10.35 3.64
CA ILE A 66 -9.20 10.63 3.23
C ILE A 66 -9.01 10.33 1.74
N THR A 67 -9.48 9.16 1.29
CA THR A 67 -9.38 8.76 -0.12
C THR A 67 -10.14 9.71 -1.03
N GLU A 68 -11.39 10.03 -0.72
CA GLU A 68 -12.22 10.91 -1.52
C GLU A 68 -11.66 12.32 -1.60
N SER A 69 -11.24 12.88 -0.46
CA SER A 69 -10.63 14.21 -0.40
C SER A 69 -9.30 14.26 -1.17
N ALA A 70 -8.49 13.19 -1.08
CA ALA A 70 -7.25 13.08 -1.87
C ALA A 70 -7.52 13.03 -3.37
N LEU A 71 -8.51 12.23 -3.80
CA LEU A 71 -8.87 12.11 -5.23
C LEU A 71 -9.42 13.41 -5.82
N ARG A 72 -10.09 14.23 -5.01
CA ARG A 72 -10.58 15.57 -5.41
C ARG A 72 -9.53 16.67 -5.25
N GLY A 73 -8.40 16.39 -4.60
CA GLY A 73 -7.36 17.38 -4.35
C GLY A 73 -7.74 18.45 -3.31
N GLU A 74 -8.73 18.18 -2.45
CA GLU A 74 -9.29 19.14 -1.49
C GLU A 74 -8.43 19.32 -0.23
N CYS A 75 -7.62 18.31 0.13
CA CYS A 75 -6.78 18.33 1.32
C CYS A 75 -5.37 17.84 0.97
N ASN A 76 -4.38 18.72 1.09
CA ASN A 76 -2.98 18.39 0.75
C ASN A 76 -2.43 17.23 1.61
N VAL A 77 -2.78 17.19 2.90
CA VAL A 77 -2.38 16.09 3.80
C VAL A 77 -2.99 14.76 3.35
N ALA A 78 -4.23 14.76 2.87
CA ALA A 78 -4.88 13.56 2.34
C ALA A 78 -4.23 13.10 1.01
N VAL A 79 -3.90 14.03 0.13
CA VAL A 79 -3.18 13.74 -1.13
C VAL A 79 -1.81 13.12 -0.81
N GLU A 80 -1.07 13.71 0.13
CA GLU A 80 0.22 13.17 0.53
C GLU A 80 0.09 11.80 1.20
N ALA A 81 -0.92 11.61 2.06
CA ALA A 81 -1.18 10.31 2.70
C ALA A 81 -1.46 9.22 1.67
N LEU A 82 -2.26 9.51 0.65
CA LEU A 82 -2.55 8.55 -0.40
C LEU A 82 -1.34 8.28 -1.30
N ASN A 83 -0.51 9.29 -1.59
CA ASN A 83 0.77 9.09 -2.30
C ASN A 83 1.75 8.23 -1.49
N THR A 84 1.88 8.49 -0.19
CA THR A 84 2.73 7.71 0.73
C THR A 84 2.24 6.26 0.83
N PHE A 85 0.93 6.06 0.94
CA PHE A 85 0.31 4.73 0.89
C PHE A 85 0.69 3.99 -0.39
N CYS A 86 0.57 4.64 -1.56
CA CYS A 86 0.95 4.04 -2.84
C CYS A 86 2.45 3.73 -2.93
N ALA A 87 3.30 4.61 -2.40
CA ALA A 87 4.76 4.40 -2.35
C ALA A 87 5.12 3.19 -1.48
N PHE A 88 4.57 3.08 -0.28
CA PHE A 88 4.76 1.93 0.60
C PHE A 88 4.23 0.64 -0.03
N LEU A 89 3.04 0.69 -0.65
CA LEU A 89 2.46 -0.46 -1.33
C LEU A 89 3.35 -0.93 -2.48
N GLY A 90 3.92 -0.01 -3.26
CA GLY A 90 4.87 -0.33 -4.32
C GLY A 90 6.13 -0.99 -3.78
N SER A 91 6.74 -0.42 -2.74
CA SER A 91 7.93 -0.97 -2.09
C SER A 91 7.68 -2.38 -1.54
N PHE A 92 6.56 -2.57 -0.85
CA PHE A 92 6.18 -3.85 -0.25
C PHE A 92 5.88 -4.92 -1.33
N ALA A 93 5.07 -4.58 -2.34
CA ALA A 93 4.76 -5.48 -3.45
C ALA A 93 6.02 -5.90 -4.22
N GLY A 94 6.98 -4.97 -4.41
CA GLY A 94 8.28 -5.28 -5.01
C GLY A 94 9.11 -6.24 -4.16
N ASN A 95 9.09 -6.10 -2.83
CA ASN A 95 9.76 -7.02 -1.91
C ASN A 95 9.15 -8.43 -2.00
N VAL A 96 7.82 -8.51 -2.01
CA VAL A 96 7.09 -9.79 -2.16
C VAL A 96 7.42 -10.44 -3.51
N ALA A 97 7.43 -9.66 -4.60
CA ALA A 97 7.78 -10.15 -5.93
C ALA A 97 9.20 -10.74 -5.99
N LEU A 98 10.17 -10.11 -5.33
CA LEU A 98 11.54 -10.62 -5.22
C LEU A 98 11.62 -11.87 -4.36
N THR A 99 10.94 -11.88 -3.21
CA THR A 99 11.01 -12.98 -2.24
C THR A 99 10.45 -14.28 -2.82
N PHE A 100 9.40 -14.20 -3.63
CA PHE A 100 8.70 -15.34 -4.19
C PHE A 100 9.00 -15.61 -5.68
N ASP A 101 9.93 -14.89 -6.30
CA ASP A 101 10.21 -14.95 -7.74
C ASP A 101 8.92 -14.87 -8.60
N ALA A 102 8.06 -13.88 -8.30
CA ALA A 102 6.69 -13.79 -8.80
C ALA A 102 6.61 -13.36 -10.28
N ARG A 103 7.25 -14.11 -11.21
CA ARG A 103 7.31 -13.80 -12.64
C ARG A 103 5.95 -13.79 -13.32
N GLY A 104 4.99 -14.52 -12.78
CA GLY A 104 3.62 -14.56 -13.29
C GLY A 104 2.79 -13.31 -13.00
N GLY A 105 3.33 -12.35 -12.24
CA GLY A 105 2.68 -11.09 -11.90
C GLY A 105 2.30 -10.98 -10.42
N VAL A 106 1.99 -9.76 -10.01
CA VAL A 106 1.49 -9.43 -8.68
C VAL A 106 0.05 -8.96 -8.79
N TYR A 107 -0.84 -9.51 -7.97
CA TYR A 107 -2.24 -9.17 -7.93
C TYR A 107 -2.58 -8.47 -6.62
N ILE A 108 -2.98 -7.19 -6.71
CA ILE A 108 -3.36 -6.38 -5.57
C ILE A 108 -4.87 -6.47 -5.40
N ALA A 109 -5.29 -6.99 -4.26
CA ALA A 109 -6.68 -7.10 -3.86
C ALA A 109 -6.96 -6.24 -2.62
N GLY A 110 -8.23 -5.94 -2.35
CA GLY A 110 -8.66 -5.21 -1.15
C GLY A 110 -9.62 -4.08 -1.48
N GLY A 111 -10.16 -3.45 -0.44
CA GLY A 111 -11.23 -2.43 -0.59
C GLY A 111 -10.76 -1.06 -1.10
N ILE A 112 -9.50 -0.69 -0.86
CA ILE A 112 -8.95 0.62 -1.24
C ILE A 112 -8.46 0.60 -2.70
N SER A 113 -7.67 -0.40 -3.07
CA SER A 113 -6.94 -0.44 -4.34
C SER A 113 -7.82 -0.26 -5.59
N PRO A 114 -9.03 -0.85 -5.70
CA PRO A 114 -9.89 -0.59 -6.84
C PRO A 114 -10.35 0.86 -6.97
N ARG A 115 -10.59 1.52 -5.83
CA ARG A 115 -11.08 2.91 -5.79
C ARG A 115 -10.01 3.91 -6.20
N ILE A 116 -8.74 3.58 -5.98
CA ILE A 116 -7.59 4.45 -6.24
C ILE A 116 -6.78 4.01 -7.46
N ALA A 117 -7.27 3.08 -8.29
CA ALA A 117 -6.48 2.49 -9.37
C ALA A 117 -5.89 3.54 -10.33
N ASP A 118 -6.67 4.56 -10.71
CA ASP A 118 -6.19 5.63 -11.60
C ASP A 118 -5.21 6.58 -10.89
N PHE A 119 -5.40 6.85 -9.61
CA PHE A 119 -4.45 7.59 -8.79
C PHE A 119 -3.15 6.81 -8.66
N MET A 120 -3.22 5.52 -8.36
CA MET A 120 -2.06 4.65 -8.20
C MET A 120 -1.20 4.57 -9.45
N ARG A 121 -1.79 4.57 -10.66
CA ARG A 121 -1.05 4.63 -11.93
C ARG A 121 -0.17 5.88 -12.07
N LYS A 122 -0.60 7.00 -11.49
CA LYS A 122 0.10 8.30 -11.55
C LYS A 122 0.99 8.55 -10.35
N SER A 123 0.89 7.69 -9.32
CA SER A 123 1.63 7.81 -8.06
C SER A 123 3.04 7.21 -8.15
N GLN A 124 3.74 7.22 -7.01
CA GLN A 124 5.06 6.58 -6.87
C GLN A 124 5.02 5.05 -6.84
N PHE A 125 3.84 4.42 -6.90
CA PHE A 125 3.69 2.97 -6.77
C PHE A 125 4.66 2.19 -7.69
N ARG A 126 4.61 2.45 -9.00
CA ARG A 126 5.42 1.68 -9.97
C ARG A 126 6.92 1.95 -9.82
N VAL A 127 7.29 3.21 -9.59
CA VAL A 127 8.68 3.60 -9.35
C VAL A 127 9.25 2.85 -8.15
N ARG A 128 8.49 2.77 -7.06
CA ARG A 128 8.88 2.12 -5.81
C ARG A 128 8.87 0.60 -5.90
N PHE A 129 7.97 0.04 -6.67
CA PHE A 129 7.94 -1.39 -6.98
C PHE A 129 9.24 -1.82 -7.69
N GLU A 130 9.71 -1.02 -8.63
CA GLU A 130 10.91 -1.30 -9.42
C GLU A 130 12.22 -0.90 -8.73
N ASP A 131 12.15 -0.05 -7.70
CA ASP A 131 13.35 0.47 -7.02
C ASP A 131 13.98 -0.59 -6.11
N LYS A 132 14.67 -1.54 -6.75
CA LYS A 132 15.36 -2.68 -6.12
C LYS A 132 16.81 -2.80 -6.61
N GLY A 133 17.49 -1.65 -6.80
CA GLY A 133 18.88 -1.59 -7.20
C GLY A 133 19.13 -2.39 -8.49
N ARG A 134 20.07 -3.33 -8.46
CA ARG A 134 20.42 -4.17 -9.62
C ARG A 134 19.27 -5.03 -10.15
N PHE A 135 18.23 -5.29 -9.35
CA PHE A 135 17.06 -6.06 -9.76
C PHE A 135 15.95 -5.20 -10.39
N ARG A 136 16.19 -3.91 -10.62
CA ARG A 136 15.20 -3.01 -11.23
C ARG A 136 14.65 -3.54 -12.55
N GLN A 137 15.55 -4.03 -13.43
CA GLN A 137 15.14 -4.54 -14.75
C GLN A 137 14.27 -5.82 -14.62
N TYR A 138 14.57 -6.66 -13.65
CA TYR A 138 13.77 -7.82 -13.32
C TYR A 138 12.36 -7.41 -12.87
N LEU A 139 12.23 -6.48 -11.91
CA LEU A 139 10.93 -5.99 -11.44
C LEU A 139 10.14 -5.26 -12.54
N LYS A 140 10.83 -4.56 -13.45
CA LYS A 140 10.20 -3.90 -14.60
C LYS A 140 9.45 -4.86 -15.51
N SER A 141 9.91 -6.11 -15.64
CA SER A 141 9.26 -7.14 -16.45
C SER A 141 8.02 -7.76 -15.77
N ILE A 142 7.87 -7.59 -14.45
CA ILE A 142 6.74 -8.15 -13.69
C ILE A 142 5.53 -7.22 -13.79
N GLN A 143 4.42 -7.78 -14.24
CA GLN A 143 3.15 -7.06 -14.30
C GLN A 143 2.48 -6.97 -12.91
N VAL A 144 1.79 -5.86 -12.68
CA VAL A 144 0.98 -5.67 -11.47
C VAL A 144 -0.45 -5.39 -11.89
N HIS A 145 -1.37 -6.17 -11.33
CA HIS A 145 -2.79 -6.10 -11.62
C HIS A 145 -3.58 -5.70 -10.37
N VAL A 146 -4.53 -4.81 -10.51
CA VAL A 146 -5.50 -4.52 -9.45
C VAL A 146 -6.76 -5.33 -9.68
N ILE A 147 -7.15 -6.13 -8.69
CA ILE A 147 -8.40 -6.89 -8.74
C ILE A 147 -9.55 -5.94 -8.43
N THR A 148 -10.41 -5.71 -9.42
CA THR A 148 -11.57 -4.80 -9.31
C THR A 148 -12.87 -5.52 -8.98
N ASN A 149 -12.90 -6.86 -9.09
CA ASN A 149 -14.09 -7.62 -8.75
C ASN A 149 -14.23 -7.79 -7.23
N PRO A 150 -15.28 -7.26 -6.60
CA PRO A 150 -15.47 -7.38 -5.14
C PRO A 150 -15.73 -8.82 -4.69
N ALA A 151 -16.19 -9.70 -5.58
CA ALA A 151 -16.46 -11.11 -5.30
C ALA A 151 -15.28 -12.04 -5.61
N ALA A 152 -14.08 -11.51 -5.91
CA ALA A 152 -12.95 -12.33 -6.35
C ALA A 152 -12.59 -13.46 -5.36
N ALA A 153 -12.67 -13.21 -4.05
CA ALA A 153 -12.42 -14.23 -3.02
C ALA A 153 -13.45 -15.37 -3.09
N PHE A 154 -14.72 -15.06 -3.28
CA PHE A 154 -15.80 -16.07 -3.42
C PHE A 154 -15.64 -16.88 -4.70
N ILE A 155 -15.23 -16.25 -5.81
CA ILE A 155 -14.95 -16.93 -7.07
C ILE A 155 -13.81 -17.92 -6.88
N GLY A 156 -12.73 -17.51 -6.21
CA GLY A 156 -11.59 -18.37 -5.90
C GLY A 156 -11.99 -19.56 -5.00
N LEU A 157 -12.77 -19.32 -3.96
CA LEU A 157 -13.30 -20.37 -3.09
C LEU A 157 -14.18 -21.36 -3.87
N LYS A 158 -15.11 -20.88 -4.71
CA LYS A 158 -15.96 -21.73 -5.56
C LYS A 158 -15.11 -22.61 -6.47
N SER A 159 -14.12 -22.04 -7.15
CA SER A 159 -13.20 -22.80 -8.01
C SER A 159 -12.45 -23.89 -7.25
N PHE A 160 -11.99 -23.59 -6.04
CA PHE A 160 -11.29 -24.56 -5.19
C PHE A 160 -12.18 -25.75 -4.80
N PHE A 161 -13.45 -25.52 -4.48
CA PHE A 161 -14.39 -26.60 -4.14
C PHE A 161 -14.91 -27.37 -5.35
N SER A 162 -14.95 -26.75 -6.55
CA SER A 162 -15.40 -27.41 -7.77
C SER A 162 -14.30 -28.26 -8.43
N ALA A 163 -13.05 -28.10 -8.03
CA ALA A 163 -11.91 -28.87 -8.55
C ALA A 163 -11.61 -30.15 -7.74
N ARG A 164 -12.45 -30.48 -6.76
CA ARG A 164 -12.43 -31.74 -6.00
C ARG A 164 -13.58 -32.62 -6.47
#